data_93ae1af5e7ff959fb14d05d73dd330cf
#
_entry.id   93ae1af5e7ff959fb14d05d73dd330cf
#
_cell.length_a   1.000
_cell.length_b   1.000
_cell.length_c   1.000
_cell.angle_alpha   90.00
_cell.angle_beta   90.00
_cell.angle_gamma   90.00
#
_symmetry.space_group_name_H-M   'P 1'
#
loop_
_entity.id
_entity.type
_entity.pdbx_description
1 polymer ?
#
loop_
_entity_poly.entity_id
_entity_poly.type
_entity_poly.pdbx_seq_one_letter_code
_entity_poly.pdbx_strand_id
1 'polypeptide(L)'
;MIGINFDLPILYKQASFRFFEKGEHHITRFCQDNVLLLVFDGVLRFSENGKQVEVHAGEYYIQKQNMYQGGELVSDSPHYLYIHFDAEWTEENSVFPYRGHFDFTVLSDLLTRIDSASHQRLPYNELQYLFLKLLLSLKEKPLVNPMAHTLIEYVDQNLDRIASLSDICEAFHYSKNYIIRIFNQEFGMSPIQYINDAKIQRAMYLLETTSKPIVDIMLECGYHDYPYFYKRFIQKNGISPIKWRKQIQKDPLSR
;
A
#
# COMPACT_ATOMS: atom_id res chain seq x y z
N MET A 1 -5.43 -3.03 16.06
CA MET A 1 -4.13 -3.68 15.65
C MET A 1 -3.04 -2.70 16.00
N ILE A 2 -1.95 -3.13 16.66
CA ILE A 2 -0.85 -2.23 17.04
C ILE A 2 0.12 -2.10 15.87
N GLY A 3 0.61 -0.90 15.60
CA GLY A 3 1.62 -0.64 14.57
C GLY A 3 1.97 0.84 14.43
N ILE A 4 2.62 1.18 13.33
CA ILE A 4 3.03 2.56 13.05
C ILE A 4 1.82 3.39 12.59
N ASN A 5 1.71 4.62 13.09
CA ASN A 5 0.72 5.59 12.65
C ASN A 5 1.14 6.19 11.29
N PHE A 6 0.40 5.84 10.23
CA PHE A 6 0.71 6.29 8.87
C PHE A 6 0.21 7.72 8.55
N ASP A 7 -0.58 8.32 9.44
CA ASP A 7 -1.08 9.70 9.29
C ASP A 7 -0.11 10.74 9.87
N LEU A 8 0.95 10.27 10.56
CA LEU A 8 2.01 11.12 11.12
C LEU A 8 3.32 10.97 10.35
N PRO A 9 4.25 11.95 10.47
CA PRO A 9 5.55 11.88 9.82
C PRO A 9 6.33 10.63 10.21
N ILE A 10 6.87 9.94 9.19
CA ILE A 10 7.77 8.81 9.33
C ILE A 10 9.12 9.24 8.75
N LEU A 11 10.18 9.23 9.57
CA LEU A 11 11.48 9.78 9.18
C LEU A 11 12.54 8.68 9.11
N TYR A 12 13.12 8.50 7.93
CA TYR A 12 14.26 7.62 7.70
C TYR A 12 15.50 8.09 8.48
N LYS A 13 16.29 7.17 9.01
CA LYS A 13 17.59 7.47 9.64
C LYS A 13 18.75 6.80 8.90
N GLN A 14 18.75 5.48 8.86
CA GLN A 14 19.79 4.70 8.20
C GLN A 14 19.29 3.31 7.81
N ALA A 15 19.93 2.70 6.84
CA ALA A 15 19.67 1.33 6.42
C ALA A 15 20.99 0.60 6.14
N SER A 16 20.99 -0.71 6.32
CA SER A 16 22.05 -1.58 5.82
C SER A 16 21.57 -3.01 5.69
N PHE A 17 22.19 -3.73 4.76
CA PHE A 17 22.04 -5.18 4.66
C PHE A 17 22.97 -5.87 5.64
N ARG A 18 22.51 -6.98 6.18
CA ARG A 18 23.31 -7.80 7.07
C ARG A 18 23.12 -9.26 6.77
N PHE A 19 24.22 -9.97 6.90
CA PHE A 19 24.32 -11.40 6.76
C PHE A 19 24.92 -11.97 8.04
N PHE A 20 24.30 -13.03 8.61
CA PHE A 20 24.87 -13.73 9.76
C PHE A 20 25.56 -14.99 9.30
N GLU A 21 26.77 -15.20 9.81
CA GLU A 21 27.42 -16.49 9.74
C GLU A 21 26.77 -17.47 10.72
N LYS A 22 27.08 -18.76 10.55
CA LYS A 22 26.53 -19.79 11.44
C LYS A 22 27.00 -19.57 12.89
N GLY A 23 26.03 -19.45 13.80
CA GLY A 23 26.31 -19.25 15.23
C GLY A 23 26.30 -17.77 15.66
N GLU A 24 26.06 -16.82 14.74
CA GLU A 24 25.92 -15.42 15.12
C GLU A 24 24.60 -15.13 15.82
N HIS A 25 24.64 -14.11 16.66
CA HIS A 25 23.53 -13.63 17.48
C HIS A 25 23.12 -12.20 17.09
N HIS A 26 21.86 -11.88 17.31
CA HIS A 26 21.42 -10.51 17.25
C HIS A 26 22.16 -9.65 18.30
N ILE A 27 22.34 -8.37 18.01
CA ILE A 27 22.98 -7.44 18.94
C ILE A 27 22.11 -7.25 20.21
N THR A 28 22.75 -7.28 21.37
CA THR A 28 22.10 -6.95 22.65
C THR A 28 22.25 -5.45 22.92
N ARG A 29 21.14 -4.71 22.93
CA ARG A 29 21.14 -3.26 23.13
C ARG A 29 19.79 -2.73 23.59
N PHE A 30 19.79 -1.52 24.16
CA PHE A 30 18.59 -0.69 24.23
C PHE A 30 18.51 0.13 22.94
N CYS A 31 17.43 -0.03 22.17
CA CYS A 31 17.26 0.65 20.88
C CYS A 31 16.29 1.82 21.02
N GLN A 32 16.75 3.02 20.71
CA GLN A 32 15.94 4.26 20.77
C GLN A 32 15.09 4.47 19.53
N ASP A 33 15.42 3.80 18.43
CA ASP A 33 14.74 3.93 17.14
C ASP A 33 13.75 2.77 16.92
N ASN A 34 12.77 3.00 16.06
CA ASN A 34 12.11 1.88 15.41
C ASN A 34 13.04 1.26 14.37
N VAL A 35 13.01 -0.08 14.24
CA VAL A 35 13.82 -0.79 13.25
C VAL A 35 12.95 -1.72 12.43
N LEU A 36 12.80 -1.42 11.14
CA LEU A 36 12.18 -2.34 10.18
C LEU A 36 13.22 -3.40 9.78
N LEU A 37 12.85 -4.66 9.92
CA LEU A 37 13.62 -5.83 9.51
C LEU A 37 12.88 -6.52 8.37
N LEU A 38 13.55 -6.77 7.25
CA LEU A 38 13.06 -7.62 6.15
C LEU A 38 14.02 -8.81 6.00
N VAL A 39 13.54 -10.02 6.24
CA VAL A 39 14.36 -11.24 6.15
C VAL A 39 14.17 -11.90 4.79
N PHE A 40 15.26 -12.03 4.03
CA PHE A 40 15.27 -12.59 2.68
C PHE A 40 15.58 -14.07 2.66
N ASP A 41 16.41 -14.52 3.61
CA ASP A 41 16.80 -15.92 3.76
C ASP A 41 17.06 -16.25 5.22
N GLY A 42 16.93 -17.52 5.60
CA GLY A 42 17.16 -17.99 6.96
C GLY A 42 16.11 -17.55 7.98
N VAL A 43 16.50 -17.52 9.26
CA VAL A 43 15.64 -17.12 10.38
C VAL A 43 16.41 -16.22 11.33
N LEU A 44 15.94 -15.00 11.48
CA LEU A 44 16.45 -14.04 12.45
C LEU A 44 15.78 -14.25 13.80
N ARG A 45 16.57 -14.49 14.86
CA ARG A 45 16.10 -14.70 16.24
C ARG A 45 16.65 -13.62 17.16
N PHE A 46 15.79 -13.08 18.01
CA PHE A 46 16.13 -12.12 19.05
C PHE A 46 15.06 -12.13 20.15
N SER A 47 15.33 -11.42 21.24
CA SER A 47 14.27 -11.07 22.21
C SER A 47 13.98 -9.57 22.20
N GLU A 48 12.74 -9.20 22.46
CA GLU A 48 12.30 -7.82 22.66
C GLU A 48 11.59 -7.72 24.01
N ASN A 49 12.19 -6.95 24.95
CA ASN A 49 11.77 -6.91 26.36
C ASN A 49 11.54 -8.32 26.97
N GLY A 50 12.46 -9.26 26.68
CA GLY A 50 12.43 -10.62 27.19
C GLY A 50 11.48 -11.57 26.45
N LYS A 51 10.71 -11.11 25.47
CA LYS A 51 9.90 -11.99 24.62
C LYS A 51 10.69 -12.42 23.40
N GLN A 52 10.75 -13.73 23.17
CA GLN A 52 11.41 -14.29 22.01
C GLN A 52 10.64 -13.97 20.73
N VAL A 53 11.37 -13.60 19.68
CA VAL A 53 10.87 -13.27 18.36
C VAL A 53 11.66 -14.04 17.32
N GLU A 54 10.96 -14.67 16.39
CA GLU A 54 11.51 -15.26 15.18
C GLU A 54 10.90 -14.57 13.96
N VAL A 55 11.75 -14.22 13.00
CA VAL A 55 11.35 -13.62 11.72
C VAL A 55 11.93 -14.49 10.62
N HIS A 56 11.07 -15.10 9.82
CA HIS A 56 11.44 -16.03 8.77
C HIS A 56 11.62 -15.31 7.42
N ALA A 57 12.29 -16.00 6.49
CA ALA A 57 12.39 -15.52 5.10
C ALA A 57 11.01 -15.19 4.52
N GLY A 58 10.90 -14.02 3.85
CA GLY A 58 9.65 -13.48 3.34
C GLY A 58 8.79 -12.73 4.36
N GLU A 59 9.26 -12.61 5.61
CA GLU A 59 8.58 -11.82 6.64
C GLU A 59 9.31 -10.51 6.91
N TYR A 60 8.53 -9.48 7.29
CA TYR A 60 9.06 -8.27 7.91
C TYR A 60 8.59 -8.15 9.37
N TYR A 61 9.39 -7.47 10.18
CA TYR A 61 9.10 -7.15 11.57
C TYR A 61 9.57 -5.74 11.90
N ILE A 62 8.79 -4.98 12.67
CA ILE A 62 9.21 -3.67 13.20
C ILE A 62 9.51 -3.82 14.69
N GLN A 63 10.78 -3.72 15.04
CA GLN A 63 11.21 -3.57 16.43
C GLN A 63 10.80 -2.18 16.92
N LYS A 64 10.12 -2.16 18.06
CA LYS A 64 9.62 -0.89 18.62
C LYS A 64 10.73 -0.10 19.28
N GLN A 65 10.70 1.22 19.10
CA GLN A 65 11.61 2.14 19.80
C GLN A 65 11.49 2.01 21.33
N ASN A 66 12.56 2.39 22.02
CA ASN A 66 12.66 2.36 23.47
C ASN A 66 12.44 0.97 24.09
N MET A 67 12.86 -0.07 23.38
CA MET A 67 12.81 -1.46 23.82
C MET A 67 14.22 -2.02 24.00
N TYR A 68 14.36 -2.95 24.95
CA TYR A 68 15.57 -3.75 25.10
C TYR A 68 15.54 -4.91 24.12
N GLN A 69 16.55 -4.99 23.26
CA GLN A 69 16.74 -6.07 22.29
C GLN A 69 17.82 -7.02 22.81
N GLY A 70 17.53 -8.30 22.88
CA GLY A 70 18.47 -9.34 23.34
C GLY A 70 18.87 -10.28 22.20
N GLY A 71 20.14 -10.67 22.21
CA GLY A 71 20.72 -11.61 21.26
C GLY A 71 21.08 -12.95 21.90
N GLU A 72 20.24 -13.45 22.81
CA GLU A 72 20.53 -14.73 23.50
C GLU A 72 20.36 -15.95 22.59
N LEU A 73 19.53 -15.80 21.55
CA LEU A 73 19.22 -16.90 20.63
C LEU A 73 20.14 -16.87 19.42
N VAL A 74 20.61 -18.06 19.03
CA VAL A 74 21.35 -18.25 17.77
C VAL A 74 20.38 -18.13 16.60
N SER A 75 20.70 -17.27 15.65
CA SER A 75 19.97 -17.15 14.39
C SER A 75 20.38 -18.22 13.39
N ASP A 76 19.54 -18.53 12.42
CA ASP A 76 19.82 -19.51 11.37
C ASP A 76 20.21 -18.79 10.08
N SER A 77 21.46 -18.32 10.04
CA SER A 77 22.14 -17.63 8.92
C SER A 77 21.23 -16.64 8.16
N PRO A 78 20.53 -15.71 8.82
CA PRO A 78 19.63 -14.80 8.15
C PRO A 78 20.38 -13.83 7.26
N HIS A 79 19.83 -13.59 6.06
CA HIS A 79 20.14 -12.44 5.23
C HIS A 79 18.98 -11.47 5.32
N TYR A 80 19.23 -10.24 5.77
CA TYR A 80 18.16 -9.27 6.02
C TYR A 80 18.61 -7.83 5.81
N LEU A 81 17.63 -6.96 5.48
CA LEU A 81 17.76 -5.52 5.51
C LEU A 81 17.24 -5.01 6.85
N TYR A 82 17.96 -4.09 7.48
CA TYR A 82 17.43 -3.31 8.58
C TYR A 82 17.41 -1.83 8.25
N ILE A 83 16.34 -1.14 8.69
CA ILE A 83 16.15 0.31 8.50
C ILE A 83 15.75 0.92 9.82
N HIS A 84 16.57 1.85 10.33
CA HIS A 84 16.24 2.68 11.48
C HIS A 84 15.40 3.87 11.04
N PHE A 85 14.35 4.18 11.81
CA PHE A 85 13.44 5.29 11.52
C PHE A 85 12.70 5.80 12.74
N ASP A 86 12.21 7.04 12.68
CA ASP A 86 11.30 7.60 13.65
C ASP A 86 9.87 7.50 13.15
N ALA A 87 8.97 7.08 14.01
CA ALA A 87 7.54 7.04 13.79
C ALA A 87 6.79 6.85 15.10
N GLU A 88 5.56 7.31 15.17
CA GLU A 88 4.68 7.06 16.29
C GLU A 88 3.88 5.78 16.13
N TRP A 89 3.56 5.12 17.25
CA TRP A 89 2.74 3.93 17.30
C TRP A 89 1.30 4.26 17.66
N THR A 90 0.36 3.49 17.06
CA THR A 90 -1.07 3.65 17.31
C THR A 90 -1.81 2.30 17.28
N GLU A 91 -3.01 2.28 17.83
CA GLU A 91 -3.96 1.17 17.73
C GLU A 91 -5.17 1.52 16.85
N GLU A 92 -5.19 2.74 16.29
CA GLU A 92 -6.29 3.32 15.51
C GLU A 92 -6.30 2.87 14.04
N ASN A 93 -7.22 3.43 13.23
CA ASN A 93 -7.55 2.90 11.90
C ASN A 93 -6.48 3.02 10.80
N SER A 94 -5.49 3.89 10.92
CA SER A 94 -4.42 4.07 9.91
C SER A 94 -3.13 3.36 10.26
N VAL A 95 -3.23 2.14 10.78
CA VAL A 95 -2.08 1.37 11.26
C VAL A 95 -1.34 0.68 10.14
N PHE A 96 -0.01 0.85 10.11
CA PHE A 96 0.89 -0.08 9.43
C PHE A 96 1.27 -1.21 10.39
N PRO A 97 0.97 -2.49 10.07
CA PRO A 97 1.24 -3.59 10.98
C PRO A 97 2.73 -3.74 11.30
N TYR A 98 3.06 -4.02 12.56
CA TYR A 98 4.46 -4.23 12.95
C TYR A 98 5.06 -5.55 12.44
N ARG A 99 4.26 -6.47 11.91
CA ARG A 99 4.68 -7.73 11.32
C ARG A 99 3.79 -8.10 10.14
N GLY A 100 4.39 -8.68 9.11
CA GLY A 100 3.69 -9.18 7.94
C GLY A 100 4.61 -9.92 6.99
N HIS A 101 4.12 -10.19 5.79
CA HIS A 101 4.87 -10.88 4.74
C HIS A 101 5.11 -9.91 3.59
N PHE A 102 6.15 -10.18 2.80
CA PHE A 102 6.42 -9.47 1.56
C PHE A 102 6.83 -10.45 0.45
N ASP A 103 6.62 -10.04 -0.78
CA ASP A 103 7.11 -10.76 -1.96
C ASP A 103 8.40 -10.10 -2.44
N PHE A 104 9.51 -10.86 -2.38
CA PHE A 104 10.82 -10.38 -2.82
C PHE A 104 10.81 -9.98 -4.29
N THR A 105 10.07 -10.68 -5.15
CA THR A 105 10.04 -10.38 -6.60
C THR A 105 9.42 -9.02 -6.88
N VAL A 106 8.40 -8.63 -6.12
CA VAL A 106 7.74 -7.33 -6.22
C VAL A 106 8.64 -6.18 -5.72
N LEU A 107 9.48 -6.46 -4.73
CA LEU A 107 10.33 -5.45 -4.09
C LEU A 107 11.76 -5.40 -4.65
N SER A 108 12.16 -6.33 -5.52
CA SER A 108 13.55 -6.52 -5.96
C SER A 108 14.21 -5.26 -6.49
N ASP A 109 13.54 -4.51 -7.38
CA ASP A 109 14.06 -3.27 -7.95
C ASP A 109 14.24 -2.18 -6.89
N LEU A 110 13.26 -2.06 -5.97
CA LEU A 110 13.30 -1.08 -4.89
C LEU A 110 14.41 -1.40 -3.89
N LEU A 111 14.57 -2.68 -3.53
CA LEU A 111 15.62 -3.14 -2.63
C LEU A 111 17.02 -2.95 -3.24
N THR A 112 17.19 -3.21 -4.54
CA THR A 112 18.42 -2.94 -5.28
C THR A 112 18.76 -1.44 -5.25
N ARG A 113 17.78 -0.57 -5.39
CA ARG A 113 17.99 0.89 -5.29
C ARG A 113 18.35 1.31 -3.87
N ILE A 114 17.73 0.74 -2.84
CA ILE A 114 18.06 1.02 -1.43
C ILE A 114 19.49 0.54 -1.13
N ASP A 115 19.90 -0.63 -1.62
CA ASP A 115 21.25 -1.14 -1.46
C ASP A 115 22.27 -0.22 -2.13
N SER A 116 22.07 0.13 -3.39
CA SER A 116 22.92 1.08 -4.13
C SER A 116 23.00 2.43 -3.42
N ALA A 117 21.88 2.91 -2.88
CA ALA A 117 21.79 4.16 -2.13
C ALA A 117 22.56 4.13 -0.80
N SER A 118 22.62 2.98 -0.14
CA SER A 118 23.40 2.81 1.11
C SER A 118 24.90 2.88 0.89
N HIS A 119 25.38 2.53 -0.30
CA HIS A 119 26.80 2.58 -0.70
C HIS A 119 27.19 3.90 -1.38
N GLN A 120 26.24 4.61 -1.99
CA GLN A 120 26.41 5.92 -2.59
C GLN A 120 25.83 6.96 -1.64
N ARG A 121 26.55 8.04 -1.34
CA ARG A 121 26.04 9.14 -0.50
C ARG A 121 24.92 9.90 -1.23
N LEU A 122 23.72 9.29 -1.29
CA LEU A 122 22.55 9.95 -1.83
C LEU A 122 22.03 11.06 -0.90
N PRO A 123 21.36 12.08 -1.45
CA PRO A 123 20.67 13.08 -0.65
C PRO A 123 19.64 12.45 0.28
N TYR A 124 19.50 12.98 1.50
CA TYR A 124 18.55 12.48 2.51
C TYR A 124 17.13 12.30 1.97
N ASN A 125 16.61 13.27 1.20
CA ASN A 125 15.26 13.22 0.66
C ASN A 125 15.04 12.06 -0.33
N GLU A 126 16.06 11.61 -1.02
CA GLU A 126 15.98 10.46 -1.91
C GLU A 126 15.90 9.16 -1.10
N LEU A 127 16.70 9.01 -0.05
CA LEU A 127 16.63 7.89 0.89
C LEU A 127 15.27 7.85 1.60
N GLN A 128 14.78 9.00 2.04
CA GLN A 128 13.46 9.16 2.63
C GLN A 128 12.35 8.72 1.68
N TYR A 129 12.42 9.13 0.41
CA TYR A 129 11.46 8.71 -0.63
C TYR A 129 11.48 7.19 -0.85
N LEU A 130 12.66 6.60 -1.00
CA LEU A 130 12.80 5.15 -1.19
C LEU A 130 12.24 4.36 0.00
N PHE A 131 12.49 4.84 1.22
CA PHE A 131 11.97 4.22 2.43
C PHE A 131 10.43 4.31 2.52
N LEU A 132 9.85 5.48 2.28
CA LEU A 132 8.40 5.63 2.27
C LEU A 132 7.75 4.76 1.17
N LYS A 133 8.36 4.68 0.00
CA LYS A 133 7.91 3.80 -1.08
C LYS A 133 7.95 2.33 -0.65
N LEU A 134 9.00 1.90 0.07
CA LEU A 134 9.09 0.55 0.62
C LEU A 134 7.95 0.27 1.61
N LEU A 135 7.71 1.18 2.57
CA LEU A 135 6.61 1.02 3.53
C LEU A 135 5.25 0.94 2.84
N LEU A 136 4.99 1.78 1.83
CA LEU A 136 3.75 1.74 1.05
C LEU A 136 3.60 0.40 0.32
N SER A 137 4.67 -0.10 -0.31
CA SER A 137 4.65 -1.40 -0.99
C SER A 137 4.44 -2.57 -0.03
N LEU A 138 4.94 -2.48 1.21
CA LEU A 138 4.68 -3.48 2.26
C LEU A 138 3.26 -3.40 2.83
N LYS A 139 2.64 -2.20 2.82
CA LYS A 139 1.25 -1.98 3.25
C LYS A 139 0.25 -2.52 2.23
N GLU A 140 0.56 -2.38 0.96
CA GLU A 140 -0.22 -2.97 -0.12
C GLU A 140 -0.15 -4.49 0.03
N LYS A 141 -1.29 -5.14 0.22
CA LYS A 141 -1.32 -6.61 0.14
C LYS A 141 -0.79 -6.98 -1.24
N PRO A 142 0.25 -7.80 -1.36
CA PRO A 142 0.67 -8.27 -2.67
C PRO A 142 -0.56 -8.89 -3.34
N LEU A 143 -0.86 -8.47 -4.57
CA LEU A 143 -1.92 -9.08 -5.33
C LEU A 143 -1.55 -10.56 -5.49
N VAL A 144 -2.31 -11.45 -4.84
CA VAL A 144 -2.08 -12.89 -4.90
C VAL A 144 -2.21 -13.40 -6.35
N ASN A 145 -2.98 -12.63 -7.15
CA ASN A 145 -3.23 -12.98 -8.55
C ASN A 145 -2.67 -11.88 -9.48
N PRO A 146 -1.60 -12.17 -10.27
CA PRO A 146 -1.05 -11.19 -11.23
C PRO A 146 -2.09 -10.64 -12.21
N MET A 147 -3.13 -11.42 -12.52
CA MET A 147 -4.24 -10.99 -13.37
C MET A 147 -5.07 -9.85 -12.76
N ALA A 148 -5.10 -9.74 -11.44
CA ALA A 148 -5.85 -8.67 -10.77
C ALA A 148 -5.34 -7.28 -11.16
N HIS A 149 -4.01 -7.11 -11.25
CA HIS A 149 -3.39 -5.86 -11.68
C HIS A 149 -3.79 -5.52 -13.13
N THR A 150 -3.67 -6.49 -14.03
CA THR A 150 -4.03 -6.31 -15.44
C THR A 150 -5.51 -5.98 -15.63
N LEU A 151 -6.39 -6.61 -14.84
CA LEU A 151 -7.83 -6.32 -14.86
C LEU A 151 -8.14 -4.89 -14.41
N ILE A 152 -7.49 -4.42 -13.34
CA ILE A 152 -7.67 -3.03 -12.86
C ILE A 152 -7.15 -2.03 -13.88
N GLU A 153 -5.94 -2.20 -14.39
CA GLU A 153 -5.37 -1.32 -15.41
C GLU A 153 -6.29 -1.21 -16.63
N TYR A 154 -6.83 -2.34 -17.08
CA TYR A 154 -7.79 -2.34 -18.18
C TYR A 154 -9.07 -1.57 -17.83
N VAL A 155 -9.64 -1.79 -16.64
CA VAL A 155 -10.83 -1.06 -16.19
C VAL A 155 -10.57 0.43 -16.15
N ASP A 156 -9.47 0.87 -15.54
CA ASP A 156 -9.14 2.29 -15.39
C ASP A 156 -8.90 2.99 -16.74
N GLN A 157 -8.30 2.29 -17.70
CA GLN A 157 -8.06 2.80 -19.05
C GLN A 157 -9.32 2.83 -19.92
N ASN A 158 -10.36 2.05 -19.60
CA ASN A 158 -11.56 1.87 -20.44
C ASN A 158 -12.86 2.22 -19.70
N LEU A 159 -12.83 3.04 -18.65
CA LEU A 159 -14.00 3.37 -17.82
C LEU A 159 -15.18 3.94 -18.62
N ASP A 160 -14.90 4.69 -19.70
CA ASP A 160 -15.90 5.28 -20.58
C ASP A 160 -16.64 4.23 -21.46
N ARG A 161 -16.01 3.08 -21.70
CA ARG A 161 -16.49 2.02 -22.60
C ARG A 161 -17.08 0.83 -21.88
N ILE A 162 -16.63 0.56 -20.65
CA ILE A 162 -17.12 -0.58 -19.87
C ILE A 162 -18.53 -0.28 -19.35
N ALA A 163 -19.53 -0.91 -19.91
CA ALA A 163 -20.92 -0.84 -19.47
C ALA A 163 -21.28 -1.97 -18.49
N SER A 164 -20.62 -3.13 -18.60
CA SER A 164 -20.96 -4.33 -17.85
C SER A 164 -19.74 -5.21 -17.56
N LEU A 165 -19.93 -6.20 -16.66
CA LEU A 165 -18.93 -7.26 -16.44
C LEU A 165 -18.66 -8.09 -17.71
N SER A 166 -19.62 -8.18 -18.62
CA SER A 166 -19.45 -8.92 -19.87
C SER A 166 -18.34 -8.34 -20.74
N ASP A 167 -18.18 -7.02 -20.76
CA ASP A 167 -17.15 -6.34 -21.55
C ASP A 167 -15.74 -6.74 -21.10
N ILE A 168 -15.55 -6.91 -19.77
CA ILE A 168 -14.29 -7.41 -19.22
C ILE A 168 -14.10 -8.89 -19.56
N CYS A 169 -15.18 -9.69 -19.48
CA CYS A 169 -15.11 -11.12 -19.80
C CYS A 169 -14.73 -11.34 -21.28
N GLU A 170 -15.25 -10.53 -22.18
CA GLU A 170 -14.93 -10.58 -23.61
C GLU A 170 -13.48 -10.15 -23.88
N ALA A 171 -13.03 -9.07 -23.25
CA ALA A 171 -11.68 -8.56 -23.43
C ALA A 171 -10.59 -9.55 -22.96
N PHE A 172 -10.87 -10.31 -21.90
CA PHE A 172 -9.89 -11.24 -21.32
C PHE A 172 -10.17 -12.71 -21.60
N HIS A 173 -11.27 -13.04 -22.25
CA HIS A 173 -11.72 -14.41 -22.51
C HIS A 173 -11.88 -15.25 -21.22
N TYR A 174 -12.26 -14.62 -20.11
CA TYR A 174 -12.51 -15.28 -18.85
C TYR A 174 -13.99 -15.35 -18.51
N SER A 175 -14.36 -16.36 -17.70
CA SER A 175 -15.72 -16.49 -17.20
C SER A 175 -16.03 -15.40 -16.15
N LYS A 176 -17.31 -15.01 -16.06
CA LYS A 176 -17.81 -14.06 -15.04
C LYS A 176 -17.42 -14.49 -13.62
N ASN A 177 -17.55 -15.78 -13.31
CA ASN A 177 -17.23 -16.31 -11.99
C ASN A 177 -15.74 -16.18 -11.64
N TYR A 178 -14.87 -16.34 -12.62
CA TYR A 178 -13.42 -16.19 -12.43
C TYR A 178 -13.06 -14.73 -12.10
N ILE A 179 -13.57 -13.76 -12.87
CA ILE A 179 -13.32 -12.33 -12.64
C ILE A 179 -13.91 -11.88 -11.31
N ILE A 180 -15.15 -12.30 -10.96
CA ILE A 180 -15.76 -11.99 -9.66
C ILE A 180 -14.91 -12.53 -8.52
N ARG A 181 -14.40 -13.76 -8.64
CA ARG A 181 -13.54 -14.36 -7.62
C ARG A 181 -12.27 -13.56 -7.41
N ILE A 182 -11.58 -13.15 -8.49
CA ILE A 182 -10.37 -12.32 -8.39
C ILE A 182 -10.69 -11.01 -7.66
N PHE A 183 -11.71 -10.28 -8.09
CA PHE A 183 -12.05 -9.00 -7.48
C PHE A 183 -12.42 -9.13 -5.99
N ASN A 184 -13.19 -10.16 -5.61
CA ASN A 184 -13.53 -10.39 -4.21
C ASN A 184 -12.30 -10.78 -3.37
N GLN A 185 -11.40 -11.61 -3.89
CA GLN A 185 -10.21 -12.06 -3.19
C GLN A 185 -9.18 -10.94 -3.03
N GLU A 186 -8.92 -10.18 -4.10
CA GLU A 186 -7.86 -9.17 -4.11
C GLU A 186 -8.32 -7.82 -3.56
N PHE A 187 -9.56 -7.39 -3.87
CA PHE A 187 -10.05 -6.04 -3.56
C PHE A 187 -11.20 -6.02 -2.55
N GLY A 188 -11.71 -7.18 -2.12
CA GLY A 188 -12.82 -7.26 -1.16
C GLY A 188 -14.16 -6.72 -1.69
N MET A 189 -14.29 -6.52 -3.01
CA MET A 189 -15.50 -5.99 -3.65
C MET A 189 -15.75 -6.65 -5.01
N SER A 190 -16.99 -6.53 -5.52
CA SER A 190 -17.31 -7.03 -6.86
C SER A 190 -16.75 -6.14 -7.98
N PRO A 191 -16.50 -6.69 -9.20
CA PRO A 191 -16.05 -5.90 -10.35
C PRO A 191 -16.95 -4.70 -10.64
N ILE A 192 -18.28 -4.88 -10.55
CA ILE A 192 -19.26 -3.82 -10.80
C ILE A 192 -19.19 -2.71 -9.75
N GLN A 193 -18.93 -3.07 -8.48
CA GLN A 193 -18.71 -2.06 -7.43
C GLN A 193 -17.45 -1.25 -7.73
N TYR A 194 -16.34 -1.92 -8.08
CA TYR A 194 -15.10 -1.26 -8.44
C TYR A 194 -15.29 -0.29 -9.63
N ILE A 195 -15.88 -0.76 -10.73
CA ILE A 195 -16.15 0.07 -11.93
C ILE A 195 -16.98 1.30 -11.57
N ASN A 196 -18.07 1.11 -10.82
CA ASN A 196 -18.92 2.22 -10.42
C ASN A 196 -18.19 3.22 -9.51
N ASP A 197 -17.38 2.74 -8.58
CA ASP A 197 -16.60 3.59 -7.71
C ASP A 197 -15.54 4.37 -8.50
N ALA A 198 -14.82 3.74 -9.42
CA ALA A 198 -13.85 4.38 -10.30
C ALA A 198 -14.51 5.45 -11.21
N LYS A 199 -15.67 5.14 -11.79
CA LYS A 199 -16.45 6.10 -12.59
C LYS A 199 -16.87 7.34 -11.77
N ILE A 200 -17.31 7.16 -10.53
CA ILE A 200 -17.68 8.28 -9.66
C ILE A 200 -16.45 9.09 -9.24
N GLN A 201 -15.32 8.45 -8.94
CA GLN A 201 -14.06 9.14 -8.65
C GLN A 201 -13.62 10.02 -9.85
N ARG A 202 -13.67 9.48 -11.07
CA ARG A 202 -13.39 10.24 -12.28
C ARG A 202 -14.35 11.43 -12.45
N ALA A 203 -15.65 11.25 -12.17
CA ALA A 203 -16.62 12.32 -12.22
C ALA A 203 -16.32 13.42 -11.19
N MET A 204 -15.94 13.06 -9.96
CA MET A 204 -15.51 14.03 -8.95
C MET A 204 -14.31 14.84 -9.43
N TYR A 205 -13.27 14.18 -9.93
CA TYR A 205 -12.10 14.85 -10.50
C TYR A 205 -12.47 15.84 -11.61
N LEU A 206 -13.32 15.44 -12.57
CA LEU A 206 -13.76 16.31 -13.66
C LEU A 206 -14.64 17.47 -13.19
N LEU A 207 -15.48 17.26 -12.17
CA LEU A 207 -16.27 18.32 -11.53
C LEU A 207 -15.39 19.36 -10.85
N GLU A 208 -14.25 18.95 -10.31
CA GLU A 208 -13.28 19.79 -9.62
C GLU A 208 -12.37 20.57 -10.57
N THR A 209 -11.90 19.90 -11.62
CA THR A 209 -10.84 20.40 -12.50
C THR A 209 -11.34 21.05 -13.79
N THR A 210 -12.64 20.91 -14.11
CA THR A 210 -13.21 21.44 -15.36
C THR A 210 -14.50 22.23 -15.12
N SER A 211 -14.83 23.09 -16.10
CA SER A 211 -16.13 23.78 -16.18
C SER A 211 -17.15 23.03 -17.06
N LYS A 212 -16.87 21.81 -17.51
CA LYS A 212 -17.75 21.02 -18.39
C LYS A 212 -19.15 20.87 -17.78
N PRO A 213 -20.23 20.90 -18.60
CA PRO A 213 -21.58 20.55 -18.15
C PRO A 213 -21.59 19.17 -17.45
N ILE A 214 -22.44 19.02 -16.43
CA ILE A 214 -22.50 17.76 -15.64
C ILE A 214 -22.91 16.57 -16.53
N VAL A 215 -23.74 16.82 -17.53
CA VAL A 215 -24.17 15.79 -18.50
C VAL A 215 -22.97 15.30 -19.31
N ASP A 216 -22.08 16.19 -19.74
CA ASP A 216 -20.89 15.84 -20.52
C ASP A 216 -19.91 15.03 -19.64
N ILE A 217 -19.74 15.42 -18.38
CA ILE A 217 -18.92 14.67 -17.41
C ILE A 217 -19.50 13.27 -17.17
N MET A 218 -20.82 13.15 -17.02
CA MET A 218 -21.51 11.88 -16.87
C MET A 218 -21.22 10.96 -18.06
N LEU A 219 -21.34 11.47 -19.30
CA LEU A 219 -21.06 10.71 -20.52
C LEU A 219 -19.57 10.30 -20.62
N GLU A 220 -18.65 11.22 -20.29
CA GLU A 220 -17.21 10.97 -20.28
C GLU A 220 -16.78 9.90 -19.25
N CYS A 221 -17.57 9.75 -18.19
CA CYS A 221 -17.41 8.67 -17.21
C CYS A 221 -18.14 7.37 -17.58
N GLY A 222 -18.72 7.28 -18.77
CA GLY A 222 -19.42 6.09 -19.26
C GLY A 222 -20.77 5.83 -18.58
N TYR A 223 -21.47 6.88 -18.13
CA TYR A 223 -22.88 6.81 -17.73
C TYR A 223 -23.77 7.35 -18.87
N HIS A 224 -24.82 6.60 -19.19
CA HIS A 224 -25.79 6.98 -20.22
C HIS A 224 -27.18 7.31 -19.66
N ASP A 225 -27.37 7.15 -18.34
CA ASP A 225 -28.61 7.46 -17.64
C ASP A 225 -28.34 8.46 -16.51
N TYR A 226 -28.89 9.67 -16.63
CA TYR A 226 -28.64 10.75 -15.68
C TYR A 226 -29.22 10.47 -14.28
N PRO A 227 -30.47 9.96 -14.12
CA PRO A 227 -31.02 9.57 -12.83
C PRO A 227 -30.16 8.53 -12.13
N TYR A 228 -29.65 7.53 -12.84
CA TYR A 228 -28.77 6.49 -12.28
C TYR A 228 -27.43 7.09 -11.82
N PHE A 229 -26.77 7.89 -12.68
CA PHE A 229 -25.54 8.60 -12.32
C PHE A 229 -25.73 9.46 -11.07
N TYR A 230 -26.80 10.28 -11.06
CA TYR A 230 -27.09 11.19 -9.96
C TYR A 230 -27.30 10.45 -8.63
N LYS A 231 -28.06 9.35 -8.65
CA LYS A 231 -28.28 8.47 -7.49
C LYS A 231 -26.97 7.85 -6.99
N ARG A 232 -26.14 7.34 -7.89
CA ARG A 232 -24.84 6.73 -7.53
C ARG A 232 -23.88 7.75 -6.93
N PHE A 233 -23.84 8.95 -7.51
CA PHE A 233 -22.99 10.03 -7.01
C PHE A 233 -23.38 10.44 -5.58
N ILE A 234 -24.69 10.64 -5.31
CA ILE A 234 -25.17 10.97 -3.96
C ILE A 234 -24.91 9.81 -2.98
N GLN A 235 -25.13 8.57 -3.40
CA GLN A 235 -24.88 7.41 -2.56
C GLN A 235 -23.41 7.34 -2.09
N LYS A 236 -22.47 7.72 -2.95
CA LYS A 236 -21.03 7.71 -2.62
C LYS A 236 -20.59 8.94 -1.82
N ASN A 237 -21.10 10.11 -2.13
CA ASN A 237 -20.56 11.39 -1.64
C ASN A 237 -21.51 12.16 -0.70
N GLY A 238 -22.72 11.66 -0.46
CA GLY A 238 -23.73 12.31 0.41
C GLY A 238 -24.41 13.53 -0.19
N ILE A 239 -23.86 14.13 -1.26
CA ILE A 239 -24.38 15.35 -1.92
C ILE A 239 -24.42 15.20 -3.45
N SER A 240 -25.20 16.05 -4.11
CA SER A 240 -25.35 16.00 -5.56
C SER A 240 -24.12 16.55 -6.30
N PRO A 241 -23.89 16.16 -7.58
CA PRO A 241 -22.81 16.69 -8.42
C PRO A 241 -22.79 18.22 -8.49
N ILE A 242 -23.98 18.86 -8.56
CA ILE A 242 -24.12 20.33 -8.58
C ILE A 242 -23.63 20.94 -7.26
N LYS A 243 -24.05 20.37 -6.13
CA LYS A 243 -23.63 20.84 -4.81
C LYS A 243 -22.14 20.63 -4.60
N TRP A 244 -21.60 19.46 -5.02
CA TRP A 244 -20.17 19.14 -4.98
C TRP A 244 -19.35 20.22 -5.68
N ARG A 245 -19.66 20.54 -6.95
CA ARG A 245 -18.98 21.61 -7.72
C ARG A 245 -19.03 22.97 -7.03
N LYS A 246 -20.21 23.35 -6.51
CA LYS A 246 -20.37 24.64 -5.81
C LYS A 246 -19.57 24.75 -4.53
N GLN A 247 -19.40 23.65 -3.79
CA GLN A 247 -18.60 23.65 -2.55
C GLN A 247 -17.11 23.87 -2.86
N ILE A 248 -16.58 23.18 -3.87
CA ILE A 248 -15.18 23.32 -4.26
C ILE A 248 -14.87 24.72 -4.80
N GLN A 249 -15.79 25.30 -5.58
CA GLN A 249 -15.63 26.66 -6.08
C GLN A 249 -15.65 27.72 -4.96
N LYS A 250 -16.31 27.45 -3.83
CA LYS A 250 -16.40 28.38 -2.69
C LYS A 250 -15.21 28.31 -1.74
N ASP A 251 -14.58 27.15 -1.63
CA ASP A 251 -13.45 26.93 -0.73
C ASP A 251 -12.40 25.98 -1.34
N PRO A 252 -11.50 26.52 -2.19
CA PRO A 252 -10.45 25.74 -2.83
C PRO A 252 -9.41 25.15 -1.86
N LEU A 253 -9.40 25.58 -0.59
CA LEU A 253 -8.39 25.22 0.42
C LEU A 253 -8.94 24.33 1.55
N SER A 254 -10.22 23.94 1.53
CA SER A 254 -10.85 23.10 2.57
C SER A 254 -10.65 21.59 2.31
N ARG A 255 -9.40 21.18 2.05
CA ARG A 255 -9.02 19.77 1.94
C ARG A 255 -8.00 19.38 2.99
#